data_643e0d29b52875130ffe560f83928181
#
_entry.id   643e0d29b52875130ffe560f83928181
#
_cell.length_a   1.000
_cell.length_b   1.000
_cell.length_c   1.000
_cell.angle_alpha   90.00
_cell.angle_beta   90.00
_cell.angle_gamma   90.00
#
_symmetry.space_group_name_H-M   'P 1'
#
loop_
_entity.id
_entity.type
_entity.pdbx_description
1 polymer ?
#
loop_
_entity_poly.entity_id
_entity_poly.type
_entity_poly.pdbx_seq_one_letter_code
_entity_poly.pdbx_strand_id
1 'polypeptide(L)'
;MSENTERRYLKWYNKVGYGSGDVAGNVVYAFLSSFVMIYLTDTVGLNPGIVGTLIAVSKLFDGITDIFFGSMIDKTHSKLGKARPWMLYGYIGCAITLVGIFAIPMGMSEFAKYAWFFICYSLLNAVFYTANNIAYSALTALVTKNSAERVEMGSYRFMFAFATSLAIQSFTLLAVSALGDTAEAWRTVAIVYAIIGLIVNTLSVFSVKELPEEEFVDTTDKAEIEKDEKYGLVEAAKLLVSNKYYLMICVTYILQQIYGAMISMGTYYTAHILGDKNLFGVFSWAINIPLIIALVFTPTLVAKMHGMYKLNVGSYALATVARALVAVAGYTGSGDVKMMLLFTAIAALGQGPWQGDMNAVIASCSEYTWLTKHKRVDGTMYSCTSLGVKLGGGLGTAITGWLLAFSNYDKALAVQPDSCINMLKLMYLVIPFVLDAIITFNLSRMKVEEANDKIRAEMKN
;
A
#
# COMPACT_ATOMS: atom_id res chain seq x y z
N MET A 1 -34.17 -1.94 22.43
CA MET A 1 -32.93 -1.52 21.71
C MET A 1 -33.16 -0.06 21.35
N SER A 2 -32.62 0.87 22.14
CA SER A 2 -32.65 2.29 21.80
C SER A 2 -31.62 2.50 20.68
N GLU A 3 -32.09 2.92 19.51
CA GLU A 3 -31.22 3.52 18.50
C GLU A 3 -30.54 4.75 19.15
N ASN A 4 -29.32 4.56 19.60
CA ASN A 4 -28.45 5.65 19.99
C ASN A 4 -28.03 6.31 18.66
N THR A 5 -28.83 7.27 18.19
CA THR A 5 -28.52 8.10 17.01
C THR A 5 -27.35 8.99 17.41
N GLU A 6 -26.13 8.47 17.28
CA GLU A 6 -24.92 9.27 17.44
C GLU A 6 -25.00 10.52 16.56
N ARG A 7 -24.68 11.68 17.14
CA ARG A 7 -24.68 12.96 16.42
C ARG A 7 -23.84 12.84 15.15
N ARG A 8 -24.39 13.24 14.00
CA ARG A 8 -23.65 13.33 12.73
C ARG A 8 -23.00 14.71 12.61
N TYR A 9 -21.73 14.73 12.25
CA TYR A 9 -20.88 15.94 12.11
C TYR A 9 -20.67 16.33 10.65
N LEU A 10 -20.71 15.35 9.73
CA LEU A 10 -20.30 15.52 8.35
C LEU A 10 -21.45 15.28 7.38
N LYS A 11 -21.58 16.14 6.38
CA LYS A 11 -22.44 15.91 5.23
C LYS A 11 -21.76 15.00 4.22
N TRP A 12 -22.52 14.41 3.29
CA TRP A 12 -22.00 13.49 2.30
C TRP A 12 -20.84 14.08 1.48
N TYR A 13 -20.96 15.35 1.05
CA TYR A 13 -19.94 16.01 0.26
C TYR A 13 -18.63 16.29 1.05
N ASN A 14 -18.71 16.45 2.37
CA ASN A 14 -17.52 16.54 3.21
C ASN A 14 -16.75 15.22 3.22
N LYS A 15 -17.46 14.10 3.31
CA LYS A 15 -16.86 12.75 3.31
C LYS A 15 -16.24 12.41 1.96
N VAL A 16 -16.94 12.71 0.85
CA VAL A 16 -16.42 12.56 -0.50
C VAL A 16 -15.19 13.46 -0.71
N GLY A 17 -15.28 14.75 -0.34
CA GLY A 17 -14.18 15.68 -0.45
C GLY A 17 -12.96 15.26 0.38
N TYR A 18 -13.17 14.78 1.60
CA TYR A 18 -12.08 14.21 2.41
C TYR A 18 -11.48 12.98 1.72
N GLY A 19 -12.32 12.00 1.32
CA GLY A 19 -11.86 10.78 0.67
C GLY A 19 -11.06 11.02 -0.61
N SER A 20 -11.36 12.10 -1.36
CA SER A 20 -10.62 12.48 -2.57
C SER A 20 -9.13 12.79 -2.31
N GLY A 21 -8.74 13.04 -1.07
CA GLY A 21 -7.32 13.19 -0.71
C GLY A 21 -6.46 11.96 -1.04
N ASP A 22 -7.06 10.78 -1.09
CA ASP A 22 -6.36 9.57 -1.55
C ASP A 22 -6.05 9.58 -3.06
N VAL A 23 -6.70 10.42 -3.85
CA VAL A 23 -6.25 10.69 -5.24
C VAL A 23 -4.85 11.28 -5.20
N ALA A 24 -4.63 12.31 -4.38
CA ALA A 24 -3.33 12.94 -4.25
C ALA A 24 -2.26 11.97 -3.74
N GLY A 25 -2.56 11.21 -2.69
CA GLY A 25 -1.64 10.20 -2.15
C GLY A 25 -1.30 9.11 -3.16
N ASN A 26 -2.28 8.60 -3.90
CA ASN A 26 -2.07 7.52 -4.86
C ASN A 26 -1.47 7.97 -6.19
N VAL A 27 -1.65 9.22 -6.60
CA VAL A 27 -0.89 9.81 -7.71
C VAL A 27 0.61 9.69 -7.44
N VAL A 28 1.06 9.98 -6.22
CA VAL A 28 2.47 9.80 -5.85
C VAL A 28 2.83 8.33 -5.71
N TYR A 29 2.09 7.59 -4.89
CA TYR A 29 2.42 6.21 -4.55
C TYR A 29 2.38 5.26 -5.76
N ALA A 30 1.29 5.27 -6.53
CA ALA A 30 1.13 4.38 -7.68
C ALA A 30 2.10 4.72 -8.82
N PHE A 31 2.37 6.02 -9.03
CA PHE A 31 3.32 6.46 -10.05
C PHE A 31 4.74 6.01 -9.72
N LEU A 32 5.20 6.21 -8.48
CA LEU A 32 6.52 5.77 -8.05
C LEU A 32 6.64 4.25 -8.03
N SER A 33 5.68 3.55 -7.40
CA SER A 33 5.78 2.10 -7.26
C SER A 33 5.75 1.35 -8.59
N SER A 34 5.04 1.87 -9.59
CA SER A 34 4.91 1.21 -10.89
C SER A 34 5.96 1.65 -11.91
N PHE A 35 6.44 2.89 -11.86
CA PHE A 35 7.19 3.45 -12.98
C PHE A 35 8.55 4.04 -12.64
N VAL A 36 8.90 4.27 -11.37
CA VAL A 36 10.20 4.87 -11.02
C VAL A 36 11.37 3.99 -11.48
N MET A 37 11.26 2.67 -11.35
CA MET A 37 12.32 1.76 -11.74
C MET A 37 12.55 1.83 -13.25
N ILE A 38 11.51 1.68 -14.08
CA ILE A 38 11.63 1.71 -15.54
C ILE A 38 12.10 3.08 -16.05
N TYR A 39 11.67 4.18 -15.42
CA TYR A 39 12.20 5.50 -15.74
C TYR A 39 13.70 5.61 -15.49
N LEU A 40 14.16 5.16 -14.32
CA LEU A 40 15.56 5.28 -13.92
C LEU A 40 16.46 4.35 -14.73
N THR A 41 16.01 3.15 -15.09
CA THR A 41 16.79 2.19 -15.87
C THR A 41 16.78 2.51 -17.37
N ASP A 42 15.59 2.67 -17.93
CA ASP A 42 15.42 2.76 -19.40
C ASP A 42 15.65 4.17 -19.92
N THR A 43 15.15 5.19 -19.19
CA THR A 43 15.28 6.58 -19.65
C THR A 43 16.58 7.21 -19.14
N VAL A 44 16.88 7.12 -17.84
CA VAL A 44 18.06 7.77 -17.24
C VAL A 44 19.32 6.94 -17.41
N GLY A 45 19.21 5.61 -17.43
CA GLY A 45 20.31 4.67 -17.65
C GLY A 45 21.07 4.27 -16.41
N LEU A 46 20.41 4.24 -15.27
CA LEU A 46 21.01 3.84 -14.00
C LEU A 46 20.91 2.33 -13.79
N ASN A 47 21.86 1.79 -13.01
CA ASN A 47 21.87 0.37 -12.68
C ASN A 47 20.68 0.03 -11.74
N PRO A 48 19.81 -0.93 -12.12
CA PRO A 48 18.63 -1.28 -11.33
C PRO A 48 18.94 -1.81 -9.93
N GLY A 49 20.07 -2.50 -9.74
CA GLY A 49 20.49 -3.00 -8.44
C GLY A 49 20.83 -1.89 -7.46
N ILE A 50 21.54 -0.85 -7.93
CA ILE A 50 21.87 0.34 -7.13
C ILE A 50 20.58 1.10 -6.81
N VAL A 51 19.72 1.32 -7.80
CA VAL A 51 18.42 2.00 -7.63
C VAL A 51 17.56 1.28 -6.60
N GLY A 52 17.40 -0.04 -6.70
CA GLY A 52 16.63 -0.85 -5.74
C GLY A 52 17.20 -0.74 -4.32
N THR A 53 18.54 -0.73 -4.19
CA THR A 53 19.19 -0.56 -2.88
C THR A 53 18.92 0.83 -2.29
N LEU A 54 19.02 1.89 -3.10
CA LEU A 54 18.75 3.26 -2.66
C LEU A 54 17.30 3.43 -2.18
N ILE A 55 16.35 2.84 -2.91
CA ILE A 55 14.93 2.84 -2.51
C ILE A 55 14.74 2.09 -1.19
N ALA A 56 15.36 0.91 -1.02
CA ALA A 56 15.28 0.14 0.21
C ALA A 56 15.85 0.92 1.41
N VAL A 57 17.03 1.54 1.24
CA VAL A 57 17.65 2.37 2.28
C VAL A 57 16.75 3.56 2.64
N SER A 58 16.17 4.24 1.64
CA SER A 58 15.24 5.36 1.90
C SER A 58 14.04 4.92 2.76
N LYS A 59 13.49 3.73 2.50
CA LYS A 59 12.35 3.21 3.25
C LYS A 59 12.67 2.87 4.72
N LEU A 60 13.93 2.65 5.07
CA LEU A 60 14.32 2.48 6.47
C LEU A 60 14.17 3.78 7.28
N PHE A 61 14.36 4.93 6.64
CA PHE A 61 14.16 6.23 7.29
C PHE A 61 12.67 6.53 7.58
N ASP A 62 11.75 6.01 6.77
CA ASP A 62 10.31 6.26 6.92
C ASP A 62 9.79 5.85 8.31
N GLY A 63 10.32 4.77 8.89
CA GLY A 63 9.91 4.29 10.21
C GLY A 63 10.23 5.27 11.35
N ILE A 64 11.36 5.97 11.25
CA ILE A 64 11.81 6.94 12.24
C ILE A 64 10.99 8.23 12.10
N THR A 65 10.79 8.67 10.87
CA THR A 65 10.10 9.92 10.57
C THR A 65 8.60 9.87 10.88
N ASP A 66 7.96 8.69 10.83
CA ASP A 66 6.56 8.53 11.24
C ASP A 66 6.32 8.96 12.70
N ILE A 67 7.17 8.49 13.61
CA ILE A 67 7.05 8.81 15.05
C ILE A 67 7.28 10.32 15.25
N PHE A 68 8.28 10.85 14.54
CA PHE A 68 8.62 12.27 14.62
C PHE A 68 7.45 13.16 14.15
N PHE A 69 6.91 12.91 12.95
CA PHE A 69 5.81 13.72 12.42
C PHE A 69 4.51 13.52 13.20
N GLY A 70 4.20 12.31 13.67
CA GLY A 70 3.06 12.08 14.56
C GLY A 70 3.11 12.99 15.78
N SER A 71 4.25 13.03 16.47
CA SER A 71 4.45 13.90 17.64
C SER A 71 4.39 15.40 17.31
N MET A 72 4.86 15.80 16.13
CA MET A 72 4.79 17.22 15.70
C MET A 72 3.36 17.64 15.37
N ILE A 73 2.57 16.78 14.73
CA ILE A 73 1.16 17.04 14.43
C ILE A 73 0.37 17.24 15.72
N ASP A 74 0.57 16.36 16.72
CA ASP A 74 -0.12 16.45 18.00
C ASP A 74 0.17 17.75 18.76
N LYS A 75 1.37 18.30 18.60
CA LYS A 75 1.81 19.56 19.23
C LYS A 75 1.46 20.81 18.42
N THR A 76 0.90 20.64 17.22
CA THR A 76 0.60 21.78 16.33
C THR A 76 -0.68 22.47 16.76
N HIS A 77 -0.60 23.80 16.93
CA HIS A 77 -1.73 24.67 17.20
C HIS A 77 -1.77 25.77 16.11
N SER A 78 -2.73 25.70 15.21
CA SER A 78 -2.84 26.68 14.13
C SER A 78 -4.31 27.06 13.86
N LYS A 79 -4.50 28.18 13.15
CA LYS A 79 -5.84 28.62 12.69
C LYS A 79 -6.53 27.61 11.77
N LEU A 80 -5.78 26.75 11.11
CA LEU A 80 -6.31 25.68 10.26
C LEU A 80 -6.62 24.39 11.03
N GLY A 81 -6.14 24.25 12.26
CA GLY A 81 -6.23 23.03 13.08
C GLY A 81 -4.85 22.38 13.30
N LYS A 82 -4.83 21.13 13.75
CA LYS A 82 -3.61 20.35 14.03
C LYS A 82 -3.06 19.65 12.78
N ALA A 83 -3.91 18.93 12.06
CA ALA A 83 -3.52 18.07 10.94
C ALA A 83 -3.56 18.80 9.58
N ARG A 84 -4.54 19.66 9.35
CA ARG A 84 -4.75 20.31 8.05
C ARG A 84 -3.55 21.09 7.51
N PRO A 85 -2.77 21.86 8.31
CA PRO A 85 -1.58 22.55 7.80
C PRO A 85 -0.50 21.58 7.31
N TRP A 86 -0.32 20.44 7.99
CA TRP A 86 0.64 19.42 7.58
C TRP A 86 0.24 18.72 6.28
N MET A 87 -1.06 18.49 6.06
CA MET A 87 -1.56 18.01 4.77
C MET A 87 -1.28 19.02 3.66
N LEU A 88 -1.59 20.31 3.89
CA LEU A 88 -1.49 21.34 2.86
C LEU A 88 -0.02 21.58 2.47
N TYR A 89 0.82 21.92 3.44
CA TYR A 89 2.23 22.25 3.19
C TYR A 89 3.07 21.02 2.87
N GLY A 90 2.78 19.88 3.49
CA GLY A 90 3.44 18.62 3.17
C GLY A 90 3.27 18.23 1.71
N TYR A 91 2.08 18.42 1.15
CA TYR A 91 1.85 18.07 -0.25
C TYR A 91 2.55 18.99 -1.25
N ILE A 92 2.82 20.24 -0.90
CA ILE A 92 3.67 21.13 -1.73
C ILE A 92 5.07 20.51 -1.87
N GLY A 93 5.65 20.05 -0.76
CA GLY A 93 6.91 19.33 -0.78
C GLY A 93 6.86 18.02 -1.59
N CYS A 94 5.77 17.25 -1.48
CA CYS A 94 5.54 16.06 -2.31
C CYS A 94 5.55 16.41 -3.80
N ALA A 95 4.85 17.46 -4.22
CA ALA A 95 4.76 17.88 -5.61
C ALA A 95 6.12 18.29 -6.18
N ILE A 96 6.88 19.09 -5.44
CA ILE A 96 8.22 19.54 -5.85
C ILE A 96 9.18 18.35 -5.97
N THR A 97 9.21 17.49 -4.98
CA THR A 97 10.13 16.33 -4.96
C THR A 97 9.71 15.24 -5.96
N LEU A 98 8.41 15.05 -6.21
CA LEU A 98 7.92 14.17 -7.27
C LEU A 98 8.44 14.63 -8.64
N VAL A 99 8.27 15.90 -8.96
CA VAL A 99 8.82 16.46 -10.20
C VAL A 99 10.35 16.34 -10.22
N GLY A 100 11.02 16.57 -9.09
CA GLY A 100 12.47 16.42 -8.95
C GLY A 100 12.97 15.01 -9.29
N ILE A 101 12.26 13.95 -8.89
CA ILE A 101 12.60 12.57 -9.22
C ILE A 101 12.58 12.33 -10.74
N PHE A 102 11.58 12.87 -11.45
CA PHE A 102 11.43 12.70 -12.90
C PHE A 102 12.08 13.82 -13.73
N ALA A 103 12.81 14.72 -13.10
CA ALA A 103 13.53 15.83 -13.76
C ALA A 103 15.05 15.72 -13.55
N ILE A 104 15.62 14.53 -13.51
CA ILE A 104 17.07 14.32 -13.39
C ILE A 104 17.77 14.92 -14.61
N PRO A 105 18.72 15.85 -14.43
CA PRO A 105 19.47 16.43 -15.55
C PRO A 105 20.35 15.36 -16.20
N MET A 106 20.15 15.12 -17.49
CA MET A 106 20.81 14.03 -18.22
C MET A 106 22.33 14.23 -18.37
N GLY A 107 22.79 15.48 -18.34
CA GLY A 107 24.23 15.84 -18.44
C GLY A 107 25.04 15.62 -17.16
N MET A 108 24.43 15.21 -16.05
CA MET A 108 25.15 14.94 -14.80
C MET A 108 25.98 13.64 -14.90
N SER A 109 27.03 13.55 -14.07
CA SER A 109 27.74 12.29 -13.87
C SER A 109 26.81 11.22 -13.27
N GLU A 110 27.13 9.96 -13.50
CA GLU A 110 26.31 8.85 -13.00
C GLU A 110 26.11 8.91 -11.48
N PHE A 111 27.17 9.16 -10.73
CA PHE A 111 27.10 9.34 -9.28
C PHE A 111 26.17 10.49 -8.87
N ALA A 112 26.23 11.62 -9.58
CA ALA A 112 25.36 12.77 -9.29
C ALA A 112 23.88 12.46 -9.58
N LYS A 113 23.56 11.63 -10.59
CA LYS A 113 22.20 11.15 -10.86
C LYS A 113 21.66 10.27 -9.74
N TYR A 114 22.49 9.33 -9.21
CA TYR A 114 22.11 8.52 -8.05
C TYR A 114 21.88 9.39 -6.80
N ALA A 115 22.76 10.35 -6.53
CA ALA A 115 22.62 11.25 -5.39
C ALA A 115 21.38 12.13 -5.51
N TRP A 116 21.12 12.69 -6.70
CA TRP A 116 19.92 13.47 -6.98
C TRP A 116 18.63 12.66 -6.73
N PHE A 117 18.59 11.46 -7.32
CA PHE A 117 17.45 10.55 -7.13
C PHE A 117 17.25 10.23 -5.64
N PHE A 118 18.30 9.82 -4.94
CA PHE A 118 18.22 9.42 -3.54
C PHE A 118 17.74 10.57 -2.63
N ILE A 119 18.23 11.78 -2.85
CA ILE A 119 17.82 12.97 -2.08
C ILE A 119 16.35 13.28 -2.35
N CYS A 120 15.94 13.39 -3.62
CA CYS A 120 14.56 13.71 -3.97
C CYS A 120 13.59 12.62 -3.48
N TYR A 121 13.95 11.34 -3.66
CA TYR A 121 13.14 10.20 -3.26
C TYR A 121 13.00 10.11 -1.73
N SER A 122 14.10 10.30 -0.98
CA SER A 122 14.08 10.28 0.47
C SER A 122 13.31 11.46 1.07
N LEU A 123 13.48 12.66 0.53
CA LEU A 123 12.70 13.83 0.94
C LEU A 123 11.22 13.63 0.67
N LEU A 124 10.88 13.06 -0.50
CA LEU A 124 9.50 12.79 -0.82
C LEU A 124 8.89 11.80 0.18
N ASN A 125 9.46 10.62 0.33
CA ASN A 125 8.87 9.56 1.14
C ASN A 125 9.01 9.81 2.64
N ALA A 126 10.24 10.05 3.13
CA ALA A 126 10.51 10.12 4.56
C ALA A 126 10.10 11.46 5.22
N VAL A 127 9.90 12.53 4.43
CA VAL A 127 9.54 13.84 4.98
C VAL A 127 8.13 14.24 4.54
N PHE A 128 7.96 14.57 3.28
CA PHE A 128 6.75 15.26 2.83
C PHE A 128 5.54 14.34 2.73
N TYR A 129 5.70 13.15 2.15
CA TYR A 129 4.62 12.17 2.04
C TYR A 129 4.23 11.61 3.41
N THR A 130 5.21 11.32 4.26
CA THR A 130 4.98 10.87 5.64
C THR A 130 4.21 11.92 6.43
N ALA A 131 4.64 13.20 6.40
CA ALA A 131 3.95 14.28 7.10
C ALA A 131 2.51 14.46 6.60
N ASN A 132 2.30 14.45 5.28
CA ASN A 132 0.98 14.55 4.68
C ASN A 132 0.08 13.35 5.04
N ASN A 133 0.57 12.13 4.89
CA ASN A 133 -0.22 10.90 5.08
C ASN A 133 -0.60 10.65 6.55
N ILE A 134 0.31 10.93 7.50
CA ILE A 134 0.00 10.85 8.94
C ILE A 134 -1.05 11.87 9.32
N ALA A 135 -0.89 13.12 8.87
CA ALA A 135 -1.86 14.19 9.11
C ALA A 135 -3.24 13.85 8.50
N TYR A 136 -3.26 13.32 7.28
CA TYR A 136 -4.47 12.89 6.61
C TYR A 136 -5.19 11.77 7.38
N SER A 137 -4.45 10.81 7.90
CA SER A 137 -5.01 9.73 8.72
C SER A 137 -5.53 10.24 10.08
N ALA A 138 -4.77 11.13 10.75
CA ALA A 138 -5.17 11.76 12.00
C ALA A 138 -6.44 12.60 11.84
N LEU A 139 -6.60 13.27 10.69
CA LEU A 139 -7.75 14.11 10.40
C LEU A 139 -9.08 13.34 10.48
N THR A 140 -9.11 12.05 10.19
CA THR A 140 -10.32 11.19 10.34
C THR A 140 -10.86 11.24 11.77
N ALA A 141 -9.97 11.20 12.77
CA ALA A 141 -10.36 11.25 14.18
C ALA A 141 -10.71 12.66 14.64
N LEU A 142 -10.13 13.69 14.02
CA LEU A 142 -10.27 15.09 14.41
C LEU A 142 -11.54 15.78 13.88
N VAL A 143 -12.17 15.22 12.85
CA VAL A 143 -13.36 15.84 12.22
C VAL A 143 -14.70 15.26 12.64
N THR A 144 -14.71 14.08 13.26
CA THR A 144 -15.94 13.44 13.75
C THR A 144 -15.66 12.48 14.90
N LYS A 145 -16.59 12.42 15.85
CA LYS A 145 -16.65 11.40 16.91
C LYS A 145 -17.48 10.18 16.50
N ASN A 146 -18.30 10.31 15.44
CA ASN A 146 -19.22 9.28 15.00
C ASN A 146 -18.47 8.14 14.28
N SER A 147 -18.54 6.94 14.83
CA SER A 147 -17.85 5.75 14.30
C SER A 147 -18.32 5.39 12.88
N ALA A 148 -19.61 5.52 12.59
CA ALA A 148 -20.16 5.22 11.26
C ALA A 148 -19.63 6.21 10.21
N GLU A 149 -19.51 7.49 10.55
CA GLU A 149 -18.91 8.49 9.64
C GLU A 149 -17.44 8.21 9.36
N ARG A 150 -16.66 7.76 10.36
CA ARG A 150 -15.26 7.36 10.18
C ARG A 150 -15.14 6.18 9.20
N VAL A 151 -16.05 5.20 9.30
CA VAL A 151 -16.09 4.06 8.37
C VAL A 151 -16.47 4.52 6.96
N GLU A 152 -17.47 5.41 6.82
CA GLU A 152 -17.84 5.98 5.52
C GLU A 152 -16.68 6.76 4.88
N MET A 153 -15.95 7.57 5.68
CA MET A 153 -14.75 8.30 5.22
C MET A 153 -13.67 7.32 4.71
N GLY A 154 -13.41 6.25 5.45
CA GLY A 154 -12.48 5.19 5.05
C GLY A 154 -12.89 4.51 3.74
N SER A 155 -14.18 4.24 3.56
CA SER A 155 -14.71 3.63 2.33
C SER A 155 -14.48 4.55 1.11
N TYR A 156 -14.76 5.85 1.22
CA TYR A 156 -14.48 6.81 0.15
C TYR A 156 -12.98 6.89 -0.17
N ARG A 157 -12.12 6.86 0.85
CA ARG A 157 -10.67 6.81 0.67
C ARG A 157 -10.26 5.62 -0.21
N PHE A 158 -10.70 4.41 0.14
CA PHE A 158 -10.38 3.22 -0.64
C PHE A 158 -10.88 3.29 -2.08
N MET A 159 -12.10 3.77 -2.29
CA MET A 159 -12.65 3.94 -3.64
C MET A 159 -11.77 4.86 -4.49
N PHE A 160 -11.39 6.02 -3.97
CA PHE A 160 -10.52 6.96 -4.69
C PHE A 160 -9.10 6.40 -4.87
N ALA A 161 -8.55 5.70 -3.87
CA ALA A 161 -7.23 5.07 -3.96
C ALA A 161 -7.16 4.06 -5.11
N PHE A 162 -8.12 3.15 -5.18
CA PHE A 162 -8.17 2.13 -6.23
C PHE A 162 -8.41 2.75 -7.61
N ALA A 163 -9.36 3.68 -7.73
CA ALA A 163 -9.65 4.34 -8.99
C ALA A 163 -8.42 5.10 -9.52
N THR A 164 -7.71 5.81 -8.64
CA THR A 164 -6.50 6.56 -9.01
C THR A 164 -5.36 5.62 -9.39
N SER A 165 -5.12 4.58 -8.61
CA SER A 165 -4.08 3.59 -8.90
C SER A 165 -4.31 2.95 -10.29
N LEU A 166 -5.55 2.58 -10.58
CA LEU A 166 -5.94 2.04 -11.88
C LEU A 166 -5.69 3.05 -13.01
N ALA A 167 -6.09 4.31 -12.82
CA ALA A 167 -5.89 5.36 -13.82
C ALA A 167 -4.39 5.60 -14.09
N ILE A 168 -3.57 5.73 -13.03
CA ILE A 168 -2.13 5.93 -13.15
C ILE A 168 -1.47 4.76 -13.90
N GLN A 169 -1.77 3.52 -13.53
CA GLN A 169 -1.21 2.34 -14.17
C GLN A 169 -1.65 2.19 -15.64
N SER A 170 -2.87 2.62 -15.97
CA SER A 170 -3.41 2.53 -17.33
C SER A 170 -2.88 3.61 -18.26
N PHE A 171 -2.79 4.85 -17.78
CA PHE A 171 -2.57 5.99 -18.68
C PHE A 171 -1.14 6.53 -18.68
N THR A 172 -0.30 6.22 -17.71
CA THR A 172 1.06 6.79 -17.62
C THR A 172 1.90 6.45 -18.84
N LEU A 173 2.03 5.17 -19.18
CA LEU A 173 2.85 4.76 -20.34
C LEU A 173 2.28 5.24 -21.65
N LEU A 174 0.95 5.27 -21.80
CA LEU A 174 0.29 5.86 -22.96
C LEU A 174 0.64 7.34 -23.10
N ALA A 175 0.57 8.10 -22.02
CA ALA A 175 0.91 9.52 -22.01
C ALA A 175 2.40 9.77 -22.33
N VAL A 176 3.30 8.98 -21.73
CA VAL A 176 4.74 9.07 -21.98
C VAL A 176 5.04 8.72 -23.45
N SER A 177 4.40 7.67 -24.00
CA SER A 177 4.57 7.30 -25.40
C SER A 177 4.04 8.37 -26.36
N ALA A 178 2.88 8.94 -26.07
CA ALA A 178 2.30 10.01 -26.88
C ALA A 178 3.18 11.26 -26.90
N LEU A 179 4.01 11.48 -25.86
CA LEU A 179 4.96 12.58 -25.76
C LEU A 179 6.37 12.23 -26.27
N GLY A 180 6.56 11.05 -26.88
CA GLY A 180 7.78 10.65 -27.56
C GLY A 180 8.81 9.86 -26.73
N ASP A 181 8.41 9.26 -25.62
CA ASP A 181 9.23 8.37 -24.77
C ASP A 181 10.56 8.97 -24.26
N THR A 182 10.61 10.27 -24.07
CA THR A 182 11.81 11.01 -23.64
C THR A 182 11.79 11.29 -22.14
N ALA A 183 12.95 11.70 -21.59
CA ALA A 183 13.04 12.20 -20.21
C ALA A 183 12.12 13.41 -19.98
N GLU A 184 11.92 14.24 -21.01
CA GLU A 184 10.99 15.38 -20.96
C GLU A 184 9.54 14.94 -20.91
N ALA A 185 9.18 13.83 -21.58
CA ALA A 185 7.85 13.24 -21.48
C ALA A 185 7.55 12.79 -20.05
N TRP A 186 8.46 12.09 -19.40
CA TRP A 186 8.32 11.69 -17.99
C TRP A 186 8.19 12.88 -17.06
N ARG A 187 9.02 13.91 -17.26
CA ARG A 187 8.94 15.16 -16.47
C ARG A 187 7.59 15.86 -16.65
N THR A 188 7.08 15.93 -17.89
CA THR A 188 5.79 16.54 -18.18
C THR A 188 4.64 15.80 -17.49
N VAL A 189 4.64 14.46 -17.55
CA VAL A 189 3.65 13.63 -16.85
C VAL A 189 3.74 13.84 -15.33
N ALA A 190 4.94 13.88 -14.77
CA ALA A 190 5.14 14.13 -13.34
C ALA A 190 4.63 15.52 -12.92
N ILE A 191 4.83 16.56 -13.74
CA ILE A 191 4.29 17.91 -13.49
C ILE A 191 2.76 17.88 -13.49
N VAL A 192 2.14 17.25 -14.48
CA VAL A 192 0.67 17.14 -14.57
C VAL A 192 0.13 16.42 -13.33
N TYR A 193 0.73 15.31 -12.94
CA TYR A 193 0.33 14.56 -11.75
C TYR A 193 0.54 15.36 -10.45
N ALA A 194 1.65 16.09 -10.34
CA ALA A 194 1.90 16.98 -9.21
C ALA A 194 0.84 18.06 -9.07
N ILE A 195 0.43 18.68 -10.19
CA ILE A 195 -0.62 19.71 -10.22
C ILE A 195 -1.98 19.12 -9.83
N ILE A 196 -2.36 17.98 -10.41
CA ILE A 196 -3.61 17.28 -10.07
C ILE A 196 -3.62 16.96 -8.58
N GLY A 197 -2.55 16.40 -8.06
CA GLY A 197 -2.42 16.07 -6.65
C GLY A 197 -2.51 17.30 -5.74
N LEU A 198 -1.86 18.42 -6.08
CA LEU A 198 -1.95 19.68 -5.33
C LEU A 198 -3.40 20.20 -5.26
N ILE A 199 -4.09 20.21 -6.38
CA ILE A 199 -5.49 20.65 -6.46
C ILE A 199 -6.37 19.78 -5.58
N VAL A 200 -6.29 18.46 -5.75
CA VAL A 200 -7.17 17.52 -5.04
C VAL A 200 -6.82 17.45 -3.55
N ASN A 201 -5.55 17.47 -3.18
CA ASN A 201 -5.15 17.55 -1.77
C ASN A 201 -5.69 18.82 -1.10
N THR A 202 -5.59 19.97 -1.78
CA THR A 202 -6.12 21.23 -1.29
C THR A 202 -7.64 21.17 -1.12
N LEU A 203 -8.37 20.64 -2.10
CA LEU A 203 -9.81 20.41 -1.99
C LEU A 203 -10.15 19.50 -0.80
N SER A 204 -9.41 18.43 -0.60
CA SER A 204 -9.60 17.53 0.54
C SER A 204 -9.40 18.24 1.88
N VAL A 205 -8.33 19.02 2.03
CA VAL A 205 -8.04 19.79 3.24
C VAL A 205 -9.16 20.76 3.61
N PHE A 206 -9.75 21.43 2.62
CA PHE A 206 -10.80 22.42 2.85
C PHE A 206 -12.22 21.83 2.84
N SER A 207 -12.39 20.57 2.46
CA SER A 207 -13.70 19.89 2.48
C SER A 207 -14.20 19.60 3.89
N VAL A 208 -13.31 19.51 4.87
CA VAL A 208 -13.61 19.20 6.27
C VAL A 208 -12.97 20.23 7.20
N LYS A 209 -13.52 20.35 8.40
CA LYS A 209 -13.01 21.20 9.46
C LYS A 209 -12.82 20.39 10.73
N GLU A 210 -11.67 20.55 11.37
CA GLU A 210 -11.39 19.91 12.65
C GLU A 210 -12.37 20.44 13.73
N LEU A 211 -12.80 19.56 14.61
CA LEU A 211 -13.64 19.91 15.73
C LEU A 211 -12.81 20.71 16.76
N PRO A 212 -13.43 21.64 17.50
CA PRO A 212 -12.78 22.33 18.61
C PRO A 212 -12.23 21.34 19.65
N GLU A 213 -11.10 21.65 20.27
CA GLU A 213 -10.51 20.79 21.33
C GLU A 213 -11.48 20.55 22.50
N GLU A 214 -12.34 21.52 22.79
CA GLU A 214 -13.36 21.46 23.82
C GLU A 214 -14.37 20.30 23.60
N GLU A 215 -14.65 19.95 22.37
CA GLU A 215 -15.53 18.81 22.05
C GLU A 215 -14.87 17.44 22.34
N PHE A 216 -13.56 17.38 22.48
CA PHE A 216 -12.84 16.15 22.84
C PHE A 216 -12.60 15.98 24.33
N VAL A 217 -12.81 17.01 25.13
CA VAL A 217 -12.66 16.99 26.58
C VAL A 217 -13.95 16.51 27.23
N ASP A 218 -14.33 15.26 27.04
CA ASP A 218 -15.29 14.60 27.93
C ASP A 218 -14.54 14.17 29.21
N THR A 219 -14.97 14.71 30.33
CA THR A 219 -14.39 14.50 31.66
C THR A 219 -14.47 13.05 32.16
N THR A 220 -15.20 12.18 31.46
CA THR A 220 -15.36 10.76 31.79
C THR A 220 -14.23 9.90 31.19
N ASP A 221 -13.68 10.27 30.03
CA ASP A 221 -12.65 9.46 29.36
C ASP A 221 -11.27 9.58 30.01
N LYS A 222 -10.98 10.68 30.71
CA LYS A 222 -9.69 10.83 31.43
C LYS A 222 -9.50 9.81 32.55
N ALA A 223 -10.57 9.40 33.21
CA ALA A 223 -10.51 8.47 34.33
C ALA A 223 -10.41 7.00 33.86
N GLU A 224 -10.86 6.67 32.64
CA GLU A 224 -10.72 5.33 32.07
C GLU A 224 -9.37 5.15 31.35
N ILE A 225 -8.86 6.20 30.67
CA ILE A 225 -7.55 6.18 30.02
C ILE A 225 -6.40 6.14 31.04
N GLU A 226 -6.56 6.72 32.25
CA GLU A 226 -5.57 6.63 33.32
C GLU A 226 -5.54 5.27 34.03
N LYS A 227 -6.57 4.43 33.87
CA LYS A 227 -6.61 3.06 34.39
C LYS A 227 -6.05 2.00 33.44
N ASP A 228 -5.88 2.30 32.14
CA ASP A 228 -5.13 1.43 31.26
C ASP A 228 -3.64 1.52 31.64
N GLU A 229 -3.13 0.45 32.25
CA GLU A 229 -1.72 0.33 32.63
C GLU A 229 -0.83 0.76 31.45
N LYS A 230 -0.08 1.83 31.63
CA LYS A 230 0.90 2.34 30.67
C LYS A 230 2.01 1.32 30.49
N TYR A 231 1.88 0.44 29.50
CA TYR A 231 2.99 -0.44 29.13
C TYR A 231 4.14 0.39 28.55
N GLY A 232 5.37 0.08 28.96
CA GLY A 232 6.55 0.56 28.27
C GLY A 232 6.57 -0.01 26.84
N LEU A 233 7.09 0.77 25.86
CA LEU A 233 7.21 0.33 24.44
C LEU A 233 7.87 -1.05 24.32
N VAL A 234 8.84 -1.36 25.19
CA VAL A 234 9.53 -2.66 25.20
C VAL A 234 8.60 -3.81 25.63
N GLU A 235 7.70 -3.56 26.57
CA GLU A 235 6.74 -4.56 27.03
C GLU A 235 5.67 -4.81 25.97
N ALA A 236 5.16 -3.75 25.33
CA ALA A 236 4.24 -3.86 24.19
C ALA A 236 4.88 -4.68 23.06
N ALA A 237 6.12 -4.39 22.69
CA ALA A 237 6.86 -5.15 21.69
C ALA A 237 7.02 -6.64 22.06
N LYS A 238 7.32 -6.95 23.33
CA LYS A 238 7.40 -8.35 23.81
C LYS A 238 6.07 -9.07 23.71
N LEU A 239 4.96 -8.40 24.04
CA LEU A 239 3.62 -8.97 23.90
C LEU A 239 3.28 -9.28 22.43
N LEU A 240 3.59 -8.36 21.53
CA LEU A 240 3.38 -8.56 20.09
C LEU A 240 4.18 -9.74 19.53
N VAL A 241 5.49 -9.78 19.83
CA VAL A 241 6.38 -10.85 19.35
C VAL A 241 6.03 -12.20 19.98
N SER A 242 5.45 -12.23 21.20
CA SER A 242 4.99 -13.46 21.83
C SER A 242 3.69 -14.01 21.20
N ASN A 243 2.96 -13.20 20.44
CA ASN A 243 1.75 -13.62 19.74
C ASN A 243 2.12 -14.18 18.37
N LYS A 244 2.04 -15.51 18.21
CA LYS A 244 2.34 -16.19 16.94
C LYS A 244 1.49 -15.69 15.77
N TYR A 245 0.24 -15.32 15.99
CA TYR A 245 -0.66 -14.82 14.95
C TYR A 245 -0.27 -13.42 14.47
N TYR A 246 0.24 -12.58 15.38
CA TYR A 246 0.84 -11.30 15.00
C TYR A 246 2.02 -11.47 14.05
N LEU A 247 2.94 -12.38 14.37
CA LEU A 247 4.09 -12.67 13.49
C LEU A 247 3.65 -13.19 12.12
N MET A 248 2.61 -14.05 12.10
CA MET A 248 2.06 -14.57 10.85
C MET A 248 1.45 -13.45 9.98
N ILE A 249 0.77 -12.48 10.58
CA ILE A 249 0.26 -11.30 9.86
C ILE A 249 1.42 -10.45 9.33
N CYS A 250 2.44 -10.18 10.14
CA CYS A 250 3.62 -9.43 9.69
C CYS A 250 4.28 -10.09 8.47
N VAL A 251 4.46 -11.41 8.51
CA VAL A 251 5.01 -12.19 7.38
C VAL A 251 4.11 -12.07 6.15
N THR A 252 2.80 -12.20 6.31
CA THR A 252 1.85 -12.06 5.19
C THR A 252 1.95 -10.69 4.54
N TYR A 253 2.00 -9.61 5.33
CA TYR A 253 2.16 -8.24 4.82
C TYR A 253 3.48 -8.06 4.05
N ILE A 254 4.58 -8.56 4.60
CA ILE A 254 5.89 -8.48 3.94
C ILE A 254 5.85 -9.22 2.59
N LEU A 255 5.31 -10.43 2.57
CA LEU A 255 5.19 -11.23 1.34
C LEU A 255 4.28 -10.55 0.30
N GLN A 256 3.16 -9.93 0.73
CA GLN A 256 2.29 -9.18 -0.16
C GLN A 256 2.98 -7.96 -0.78
N GLN A 257 3.83 -7.26 -0.03
CA GLN A 257 4.59 -6.13 -0.59
C GLN A 257 5.65 -6.60 -1.59
N ILE A 258 6.34 -7.71 -1.31
CA ILE A 258 7.27 -8.33 -2.26
C ILE A 258 6.51 -8.79 -3.51
N TYR A 259 5.34 -9.41 -3.35
CA TYR A 259 4.45 -9.77 -4.44
C TYR A 259 4.10 -8.56 -5.32
N GLY A 260 3.68 -7.45 -4.71
CA GLY A 260 3.39 -6.20 -5.44
C GLY A 260 4.58 -5.68 -6.22
N ALA A 261 5.80 -5.74 -5.65
CA ALA A 261 7.03 -5.38 -6.34
C ALA A 261 7.32 -6.29 -7.55
N MET A 262 7.09 -7.60 -7.44
CA MET A 262 7.22 -8.53 -8.57
C MET A 262 6.19 -8.26 -9.66
N ILE A 263 4.95 -7.95 -9.30
CA ILE A 263 3.90 -7.57 -10.26
C ILE A 263 4.24 -6.28 -11.01
N SER A 264 4.92 -5.32 -10.37
CA SER A 264 5.37 -4.10 -11.05
C SER A 264 6.39 -4.38 -12.17
N MET A 265 7.09 -5.51 -12.13
CA MET A 265 7.95 -5.98 -13.23
C MET A 265 7.15 -6.36 -14.49
N GLY A 266 5.83 -6.38 -14.39
CA GLY A 266 4.93 -6.46 -15.55
C GLY A 266 5.21 -5.39 -16.60
N THR A 267 5.71 -4.21 -16.23
CA THR A 267 6.14 -3.15 -17.15
C THR A 267 7.25 -3.64 -18.09
N TYR A 268 8.25 -4.34 -17.54
CA TYR A 268 9.34 -4.93 -18.32
C TYR A 268 8.89 -6.18 -19.08
N TYR A 269 8.08 -7.01 -18.45
CA TYR A 269 7.54 -8.22 -19.05
C TYR A 269 6.70 -7.90 -20.29
N THR A 270 5.82 -6.92 -20.22
CA THR A 270 4.99 -6.50 -21.35
C THR A 270 5.80 -5.84 -22.44
N ALA A 271 6.81 -5.03 -22.08
CA ALA A 271 7.67 -4.35 -23.04
C ALA A 271 8.59 -5.30 -23.82
N HIS A 272 9.28 -6.23 -23.11
CA HIS A 272 10.35 -7.03 -23.70
C HIS A 272 9.93 -8.46 -24.10
N ILE A 273 8.85 -8.98 -23.56
CA ILE A 273 8.35 -10.34 -23.87
C ILE A 273 7.09 -10.30 -24.71
N LEU A 274 6.11 -9.46 -24.32
CA LEU A 274 4.88 -9.32 -25.11
C LEU A 274 5.01 -8.28 -26.24
N GLY A 275 6.06 -7.46 -26.26
CA GLY A 275 6.33 -6.48 -27.31
C GLY A 275 5.48 -5.22 -27.27
N ASP A 276 4.62 -5.04 -26.28
CA ASP A 276 3.82 -3.84 -26.08
C ASP A 276 3.73 -3.47 -24.59
N LYS A 277 4.46 -2.42 -24.20
CA LYS A 277 4.47 -1.91 -22.82
C LYS A 277 3.10 -1.42 -22.34
N ASN A 278 2.21 -1.00 -23.25
CA ASN A 278 0.88 -0.49 -22.90
C ASN A 278 -0.05 -1.60 -22.37
N LEU A 279 0.26 -2.87 -22.67
CA LEU A 279 -0.45 -4.01 -22.10
C LEU A 279 -0.38 -4.05 -20.58
N PHE A 280 0.61 -3.43 -19.95
CA PHE A 280 0.67 -3.32 -18.48
C PHE A 280 -0.60 -2.67 -17.91
N GLY A 281 -1.14 -1.64 -18.55
CA GLY A 281 -2.42 -1.05 -18.18
C GLY A 281 -3.56 -2.06 -18.22
N VAL A 282 -3.63 -2.90 -19.26
CA VAL A 282 -4.67 -3.94 -19.41
C VAL A 282 -4.56 -4.99 -18.31
N PHE A 283 -3.33 -5.43 -17.97
CA PHE A 283 -3.10 -6.32 -16.83
C PHE A 283 -3.51 -5.67 -15.51
N SER A 284 -3.29 -4.37 -15.35
CA SER A 284 -3.74 -3.64 -14.16
C SER A 284 -5.27 -3.64 -14.02
N TRP A 285 -6.01 -3.57 -15.10
CA TRP A 285 -7.48 -3.74 -15.09
C TRP A 285 -7.88 -5.15 -14.66
N ALA A 286 -7.20 -6.17 -15.17
CA ALA A 286 -7.43 -7.56 -14.80
C ALA A 286 -7.12 -7.86 -13.32
N ILE A 287 -6.29 -7.03 -12.67
CA ILE A 287 -6.01 -7.12 -11.23
C ILE A 287 -7.03 -6.31 -10.43
N ASN A 288 -7.16 -5.01 -10.70
CA ASN A 288 -7.87 -4.09 -9.80
C ASN A 288 -9.39 -4.25 -9.85
N ILE A 289 -9.99 -4.49 -11.01
CA ILE A 289 -11.47 -4.61 -11.11
C ILE A 289 -11.98 -5.86 -10.36
N PRO A 290 -11.44 -7.07 -10.60
CA PRO A 290 -11.88 -8.25 -9.83
C PRO A 290 -11.59 -8.12 -8.33
N LEU A 291 -10.47 -7.48 -7.95
CA LEU A 291 -10.13 -7.22 -6.56
C LEU A 291 -11.21 -6.36 -5.87
N ILE A 292 -11.63 -5.25 -6.51
CA ILE A 292 -12.70 -4.38 -5.98
C ILE A 292 -14.00 -5.16 -5.84
N ILE A 293 -14.37 -5.96 -6.83
CA ILE A 293 -15.56 -6.82 -6.77
C ILE A 293 -15.47 -7.76 -5.57
N ALA A 294 -14.35 -8.44 -5.39
CA ALA A 294 -14.15 -9.34 -4.26
C ALA A 294 -14.26 -8.62 -2.90
N LEU A 295 -13.68 -7.41 -2.79
CA LEU A 295 -13.78 -6.59 -1.57
C LEU A 295 -15.24 -6.27 -1.20
N VAL A 296 -16.07 -5.90 -2.17
CA VAL A 296 -17.49 -5.59 -1.96
C VAL A 296 -18.25 -6.80 -1.42
N PHE A 297 -17.93 -8.00 -1.91
CA PHE A 297 -18.62 -9.22 -1.50
C PHE A 297 -18.04 -9.87 -0.25
N THR A 298 -16.84 -9.49 0.20
CA THR A 298 -16.14 -10.08 1.35
C THR A 298 -17.01 -10.13 2.62
N PRO A 299 -17.68 -9.05 3.08
CA PRO A 299 -18.50 -9.11 4.29
C PRO A 299 -19.62 -10.15 4.21
N THR A 300 -20.25 -10.25 3.04
CA THR A 300 -21.33 -11.22 2.79
C THR A 300 -20.79 -12.66 2.81
N LEU A 301 -19.59 -12.89 2.25
CA LEU A 301 -18.95 -14.20 2.23
C LEU A 301 -18.51 -14.62 3.63
N VAL A 302 -17.93 -13.71 4.42
CA VAL A 302 -17.54 -13.95 5.82
C VAL A 302 -18.78 -14.37 6.64
N ALA A 303 -19.89 -13.65 6.50
CA ALA A 303 -21.14 -13.96 7.20
C ALA A 303 -21.70 -15.34 6.81
N LYS A 304 -21.67 -15.71 5.53
CA LYS A 304 -22.13 -17.02 5.04
C LYS A 304 -21.24 -18.19 5.47
N MET A 305 -19.94 -17.96 5.57
CA MET A 305 -18.97 -18.99 5.95
C MET A 305 -18.75 -19.09 7.47
N HIS A 306 -19.46 -18.25 8.25
CA HIS A 306 -19.35 -18.18 9.70
C HIS A 306 -17.92 -18.02 10.21
N GLY A 307 -17.13 -17.16 9.56
CA GLY A 307 -15.76 -16.83 9.95
C GLY A 307 -14.85 -16.48 8.78
N MET A 308 -13.73 -15.87 9.08
CA MET A 308 -12.76 -15.39 8.09
C MET A 308 -11.78 -16.47 7.66
N TYR A 309 -11.41 -17.38 8.57
CA TYR A 309 -10.35 -18.38 8.34
C TYR A 309 -10.57 -19.22 7.08
N LYS A 310 -11.74 -19.88 6.97
CA LYS A 310 -12.04 -20.76 5.82
C LYS A 310 -12.11 -19.99 4.51
N LEU A 311 -12.66 -18.78 4.55
CA LEU A 311 -12.75 -17.89 3.39
C LEU A 311 -11.35 -17.53 2.90
N ASN A 312 -10.48 -17.05 3.80
CA ASN A 312 -9.13 -16.59 3.45
C ASN A 312 -8.26 -17.73 2.90
N VAL A 313 -8.29 -18.90 3.53
CA VAL A 313 -7.53 -20.06 3.03
C VAL A 313 -8.04 -20.51 1.67
N GLY A 314 -9.36 -20.64 1.50
CA GLY A 314 -9.96 -21.11 0.24
C GLY A 314 -9.76 -20.11 -0.91
N SER A 315 -9.91 -18.82 -0.64
CA SER A 315 -9.73 -17.77 -1.64
C SER A 315 -8.26 -17.61 -2.07
N TYR A 316 -7.31 -17.66 -1.13
CA TYR A 316 -5.88 -17.63 -1.47
C TYR A 316 -5.40 -18.93 -2.16
N ALA A 317 -5.97 -20.08 -1.83
CA ALA A 317 -5.72 -21.32 -2.58
C ALA A 317 -6.17 -21.17 -4.04
N LEU A 318 -7.34 -20.57 -4.28
CA LEU A 318 -7.81 -20.25 -5.64
C LEU A 318 -6.84 -19.29 -6.34
N ALA A 319 -6.37 -18.23 -5.63
CA ALA A 319 -5.39 -17.30 -6.17
C ALA A 319 -4.08 -18.00 -6.56
N THR A 320 -3.58 -18.90 -5.71
CA THR A 320 -2.36 -19.68 -5.96
C THR A 320 -2.50 -20.54 -7.22
N VAL A 321 -3.62 -21.28 -7.36
CA VAL A 321 -3.87 -22.09 -8.56
C VAL A 321 -3.97 -21.22 -9.81
N ALA A 322 -4.69 -20.11 -9.73
CA ALA A 322 -4.82 -19.18 -10.85
C ALA A 322 -3.46 -18.58 -11.24
N ARG A 323 -2.60 -18.23 -10.29
CA ARG A 323 -1.22 -17.75 -10.57
C ARG A 323 -0.35 -18.83 -11.21
N ALA A 324 -0.48 -20.09 -10.80
CA ALA A 324 0.18 -21.19 -11.48
C ALA A 324 -0.25 -21.28 -12.96
N LEU A 325 -1.54 -21.10 -13.25
CA LEU A 325 -2.06 -21.09 -14.61
C LEU A 325 -1.59 -19.88 -15.42
N VAL A 326 -1.43 -18.67 -14.79
CA VAL A 326 -0.77 -17.54 -15.42
C VAL A 326 0.67 -17.88 -15.80
N ALA A 327 1.40 -18.54 -14.90
CA ALA A 327 2.78 -18.94 -15.17
C ALA A 327 2.86 -19.93 -16.34
N VAL A 328 2.00 -20.93 -16.37
CA VAL A 328 1.92 -21.90 -17.48
C VAL A 328 1.59 -21.18 -18.79
N ALA A 329 0.56 -20.33 -18.82
CA ALA A 329 0.16 -19.61 -20.01
C ALA A 329 1.27 -18.66 -20.53
N GLY A 330 2.03 -18.04 -19.64
CA GLY A 330 3.16 -17.15 -20.00
C GLY A 330 4.44 -17.89 -20.44
N TYR A 331 4.64 -19.16 -20.03
CA TYR A 331 5.84 -19.95 -20.38
C TYR A 331 5.67 -20.78 -21.67
N THR A 332 4.47 -21.28 -21.97
CA THR A 332 4.23 -22.27 -23.04
C THR A 332 4.23 -21.71 -24.47
N GLY A 333 4.84 -20.58 -24.69
CA GLY A 333 5.05 -20.01 -26.03
C GLY A 333 4.08 -18.89 -26.34
N SER A 334 4.27 -18.11 -27.37
CA SER A 334 3.49 -16.97 -27.89
C SER A 334 2.56 -16.18 -26.94
N GLY A 335 2.71 -16.33 -25.62
CA GLY A 335 1.99 -15.72 -24.53
C GLY A 335 0.51 -15.49 -24.86
N ASP A 336 -0.33 -16.48 -24.60
CA ASP A 336 -1.77 -16.26 -24.76
C ASP A 336 -2.22 -15.20 -23.72
N VAL A 337 -2.12 -13.93 -24.16
CA VAL A 337 -2.43 -12.76 -23.33
C VAL A 337 -3.83 -12.85 -22.75
N LYS A 338 -4.79 -13.42 -23.51
CA LYS A 338 -6.19 -13.55 -23.06
C LYS A 338 -6.30 -14.54 -21.89
N MET A 339 -5.59 -15.67 -21.97
CA MET A 339 -5.55 -16.64 -20.87
C MET A 339 -4.81 -16.09 -19.65
N MET A 340 -3.71 -15.37 -19.87
CA MET A 340 -3.00 -14.68 -18.78
C MET A 340 -3.88 -13.66 -18.09
N LEU A 341 -4.63 -12.84 -18.81
CA LEU A 341 -5.56 -11.85 -18.27
C LEU A 341 -6.68 -12.53 -17.47
N LEU A 342 -7.29 -13.58 -18.02
CA LEU A 342 -8.35 -14.33 -17.34
C LEU A 342 -7.87 -14.90 -16.01
N PHE A 343 -6.75 -15.62 -16.00
CA PHE A 343 -6.23 -16.22 -14.77
C PHE A 343 -5.68 -15.17 -13.79
N THR A 344 -5.16 -14.04 -14.28
CA THR A 344 -4.79 -12.89 -13.43
C THR A 344 -6.03 -12.32 -12.74
N ALA A 345 -7.16 -12.20 -13.44
CA ALA A 345 -8.42 -11.76 -12.86
C ALA A 345 -8.95 -12.73 -11.79
N ILE A 346 -8.87 -14.03 -12.04
CA ILE A 346 -9.26 -15.07 -11.06
C ILE A 346 -8.34 -15.03 -9.83
N ALA A 347 -7.04 -14.84 -10.01
CA ALA A 347 -6.09 -14.68 -8.91
C ALA A 347 -6.44 -13.46 -8.05
N ALA A 348 -6.74 -12.32 -8.67
CA ALA A 348 -7.13 -11.10 -7.97
C ALA A 348 -8.45 -11.27 -7.18
N LEU A 349 -9.44 -11.97 -7.75
CA LEU A 349 -10.65 -12.37 -7.01
C LEU A 349 -10.32 -13.19 -5.75
N GLY A 350 -9.38 -14.11 -5.86
CA GLY A 350 -8.95 -14.94 -4.73
C GLY A 350 -8.20 -14.15 -3.65
N GLN A 351 -7.48 -13.09 -4.00
CA GLN A 351 -6.74 -12.26 -3.05
C GLN A 351 -7.64 -11.23 -2.33
N GLY A 352 -8.80 -10.88 -2.90
CA GLY A 352 -9.68 -9.83 -2.40
C GLY A 352 -10.20 -10.05 -0.98
N PRO A 353 -10.74 -11.23 -0.62
CA PRO A 353 -11.29 -11.46 0.72
C PRO A 353 -10.32 -11.14 1.85
N TRP A 354 -9.09 -11.60 1.76
CA TRP A 354 -8.05 -11.27 2.74
C TRP A 354 -7.82 -9.76 2.89
N GLN A 355 -7.79 -9.01 1.80
CA GLN A 355 -7.64 -7.55 1.88
C GLN A 355 -8.87 -6.88 2.51
N GLY A 356 -10.05 -7.46 2.34
CA GLY A 356 -11.30 -6.94 2.89
C GLY A 356 -11.46 -7.18 4.39
N ASP A 357 -11.00 -8.31 4.90
CA ASP A 357 -11.18 -8.70 6.31
C ASP A 357 -9.92 -8.62 7.17
N MET A 358 -8.79 -8.28 6.60
CA MET A 358 -7.49 -8.24 7.26
C MET A 358 -7.48 -7.44 8.57
N ASN A 359 -8.17 -6.30 8.62
CA ASN A 359 -8.30 -5.51 9.85
C ASN A 359 -9.07 -6.26 10.93
N ALA A 360 -10.07 -7.05 10.56
CA ALA A 360 -10.82 -7.88 11.49
C ALA A 360 -9.98 -9.06 12.01
N VAL A 361 -9.13 -9.63 11.17
CA VAL A 361 -8.14 -10.65 11.59
C VAL A 361 -7.13 -10.06 12.58
N ILE A 362 -6.63 -8.83 12.34
CA ILE A 362 -5.74 -8.13 13.29
C ILE A 362 -6.45 -7.92 14.63
N ALA A 363 -7.72 -7.51 14.62
CA ALA A 363 -8.51 -7.35 15.85
C ALA A 363 -8.65 -8.69 16.60
N SER A 364 -8.87 -9.80 15.88
CA SER A 364 -8.91 -11.15 16.49
C SER A 364 -7.57 -11.56 17.10
N CYS A 365 -6.45 -11.12 16.55
CA CYS A 365 -5.12 -11.34 17.13
C CYS A 365 -4.90 -10.50 18.41
N SER A 366 -5.45 -9.29 18.48
CA SER A 366 -5.45 -8.48 19.70
C SER A 366 -6.26 -9.15 20.79
N GLU A 367 -7.45 -9.66 20.45
CA GLU A 367 -8.29 -10.41 21.36
C GLU A 367 -7.58 -11.67 21.89
N TYR A 368 -6.85 -12.40 21.05
CA TYR A 368 -6.04 -13.55 21.46
C TYR A 368 -5.02 -13.15 22.55
N THR A 369 -4.37 -12.00 22.40
CA THR A 369 -3.45 -11.47 23.43
C THR A 369 -4.19 -11.14 24.70
N TRP A 370 -5.36 -10.54 24.64
CA TRP A 370 -6.21 -10.26 25.80
C TRP A 370 -6.62 -11.55 26.53
N LEU A 371 -7.12 -12.53 25.80
CA LEU A 371 -7.57 -13.81 26.39
C LEU A 371 -6.42 -14.61 27.02
N THR A 372 -5.19 -14.51 26.49
CA THR A 372 -4.04 -15.30 26.97
C THR A 372 -3.17 -14.57 27.98
N LYS A 373 -3.09 -13.25 27.93
CA LYS A 373 -2.17 -12.44 28.73
C LYS A 373 -2.87 -11.42 29.62
N HIS A 374 -4.19 -11.25 29.48
CA HIS A 374 -5.01 -10.26 30.16
C HIS A 374 -4.51 -8.82 30.00
N LYS A 375 -3.91 -8.52 28.84
CA LYS A 375 -3.35 -7.22 28.48
C LYS A 375 -3.88 -6.77 27.13
N ARG A 376 -4.40 -5.54 27.05
CA ARG A 376 -4.89 -4.95 25.79
C ARG A 376 -3.77 -4.27 25.04
N VAL A 377 -3.61 -4.61 23.77
CA VAL A 377 -2.59 -4.06 22.86
C VAL A 377 -3.21 -3.66 21.51
N ASP A 378 -4.50 -3.26 21.54
CA ASP A 378 -5.29 -3.03 20.33
C ASP A 378 -4.61 -2.08 19.34
N GLY A 379 -4.18 -0.90 19.80
CA GLY A 379 -3.52 0.09 18.96
C GLY A 379 -2.19 -0.38 18.39
N THR A 380 -1.34 -0.98 19.24
CA THR A 380 -0.02 -1.46 18.81
C THR A 380 -0.08 -2.70 17.93
N MET A 381 -1.17 -3.49 17.98
CA MET A 381 -1.37 -4.65 17.11
C MET A 381 -1.39 -4.26 15.63
N TYR A 382 -1.94 -3.09 15.29
CA TYR A 382 -1.95 -2.58 13.91
C TYR A 382 -0.58 -2.13 13.40
N SER A 383 0.46 -2.11 14.24
CA SER A 383 1.84 -1.80 13.78
C SER A 383 2.37 -2.81 12.76
N CYS A 384 1.80 -4.03 12.69
CA CYS A 384 2.13 -5.01 11.65
C CYS A 384 1.89 -4.49 10.23
N THR A 385 0.88 -3.64 10.03
CA THR A 385 0.58 -3.05 8.71
C THR A 385 1.69 -2.11 8.29
N SER A 386 2.09 -1.19 9.17
CA SER A 386 3.18 -0.24 8.89
C SER A 386 4.52 -0.95 8.71
N LEU A 387 4.86 -1.88 9.62
CA LEU A 387 6.07 -2.69 9.53
C LEU A 387 6.12 -3.48 8.21
N GLY A 388 5.03 -4.16 7.86
CA GLY A 388 4.93 -4.95 6.64
C GLY A 388 5.08 -4.12 5.38
N VAL A 389 4.39 -2.97 5.30
CA VAL A 389 4.46 -2.07 4.14
C VAL A 389 5.88 -1.50 3.97
N LYS A 390 6.53 -1.07 5.05
CA LYS A 390 7.86 -0.46 4.97
C LYS A 390 8.96 -1.46 4.71
N LEU A 391 9.04 -2.52 5.53
CA LEU A 391 10.05 -3.57 5.34
C LEU A 391 9.81 -4.34 4.04
N GLY A 392 8.58 -4.78 3.81
CA GLY A 392 8.23 -5.56 2.63
C GLY A 392 8.37 -4.76 1.34
N GLY A 393 7.95 -3.49 1.33
CA GLY A 393 8.10 -2.60 0.18
C GLY A 393 9.56 -2.27 -0.14
N GLY A 394 10.40 -2.04 0.90
CA GLY A 394 11.83 -1.84 0.74
C GLY A 394 12.53 -3.09 0.21
N LEU A 395 12.30 -4.25 0.85
CA LEU A 395 12.86 -5.54 0.43
C LEU A 395 12.37 -5.92 -0.97
N GLY A 396 11.09 -5.77 -1.27
CA GLY A 396 10.54 -6.09 -2.59
C GLY A 396 11.21 -5.30 -3.70
N THR A 397 11.37 -3.99 -3.52
CA THR A 397 12.03 -3.13 -4.52
C THR A 397 13.52 -3.44 -4.64
N ALA A 398 14.23 -3.73 -3.53
CA ALA A 398 15.61 -4.14 -3.57
C ALA A 398 15.78 -5.46 -4.34
N ILE A 399 14.98 -6.47 -4.02
CA ILE A 399 15.02 -7.78 -4.67
C ILE A 399 14.74 -7.63 -6.17
N THR A 400 13.72 -6.86 -6.57
CA THR A 400 13.45 -6.63 -8.01
C THR A 400 14.62 -5.96 -8.71
N GLY A 401 15.23 -4.94 -8.10
CA GLY A 401 16.39 -4.27 -8.65
C GLY A 401 17.60 -5.19 -8.78
N TRP A 402 17.89 -5.99 -7.76
CA TRP A 402 19.01 -6.95 -7.79
C TRP A 402 18.81 -8.07 -8.82
N LEU A 403 17.63 -8.66 -8.88
CA LEU A 403 17.32 -9.70 -9.87
C LEU A 403 17.44 -9.16 -11.30
N LEU A 404 16.96 -7.94 -11.54
CA LEU A 404 17.08 -7.29 -12.84
C LEU A 404 18.55 -6.99 -13.18
N ALA A 405 19.35 -6.50 -12.21
CA ALA A 405 20.78 -6.27 -12.41
C ALA A 405 21.55 -7.57 -12.70
N PHE A 406 21.27 -8.66 -11.97
CA PHE A 406 21.91 -9.97 -12.20
C PHE A 406 21.51 -10.63 -13.52
N SER A 407 20.42 -10.19 -14.13
CA SER A 407 19.94 -10.74 -15.39
C SER A 407 20.70 -10.25 -16.62
N ASN A 408 21.66 -9.34 -16.46
CA ASN A 408 22.35 -8.63 -17.55
C ASN A 408 21.38 -7.78 -18.40
N TYR A 409 20.38 -7.19 -17.76
CA TYR A 409 19.49 -6.26 -18.42
C TYR A 409 20.27 -5.06 -18.98
N ASP A 410 20.11 -4.80 -20.28
CA ASP A 410 20.71 -3.65 -20.97
C ASP A 410 19.66 -2.90 -21.79
N LYS A 411 19.32 -1.70 -21.36
CA LYS A 411 18.36 -0.84 -22.03
C LYS A 411 18.69 -0.50 -23.49
N ALA A 412 19.98 -0.57 -23.87
CA ALA A 412 20.41 -0.25 -25.23
C ALA A 412 20.08 -1.36 -26.24
N LEU A 413 19.76 -2.56 -25.73
CA LEU A 413 19.45 -3.71 -26.58
C LEU A 413 17.96 -3.75 -26.92
N ALA A 414 17.64 -3.75 -28.21
CA ALA A 414 16.26 -3.95 -28.67
C ALA A 414 15.73 -5.34 -28.32
N VAL A 415 16.61 -6.35 -28.29
CA VAL A 415 16.32 -7.71 -27.87
C VAL A 415 17.21 -8.03 -26.68
N GLN A 416 16.60 -8.33 -25.56
CA GLN A 416 17.32 -8.65 -24.32
C GLN A 416 17.96 -10.04 -24.38
N PRO A 417 19.09 -10.27 -23.67
CA PRO A 417 19.69 -11.59 -23.54
C PRO A 417 18.72 -12.62 -22.96
N ASP A 418 18.89 -13.90 -23.30
CA ASP A 418 18.05 -15.00 -22.77
C ASP A 418 18.07 -15.05 -21.24
N SER A 419 19.19 -14.69 -20.60
CA SER A 419 19.28 -14.57 -19.13
C SER A 419 18.30 -13.54 -18.58
N CYS A 420 18.15 -12.40 -19.25
CA CYS A 420 17.21 -11.36 -18.87
C CYS A 420 15.76 -11.79 -19.12
N ILE A 421 15.47 -12.36 -20.28
CA ILE A 421 14.13 -12.86 -20.63
C ILE A 421 13.67 -13.92 -19.61
N ASN A 422 14.54 -14.88 -19.27
CA ASN A 422 14.25 -15.91 -18.28
C ASN A 422 14.05 -15.31 -16.87
N MET A 423 14.85 -14.32 -16.50
CA MET A 423 14.70 -13.63 -15.23
C MET A 423 13.38 -12.86 -15.15
N LEU A 424 12.99 -12.14 -16.20
CA LEU A 424 11.70 -11.43 -16.25
C LEU A 424 10.52 -12.40 -16.15
N LYS A 425 10.59 -13.56 -16.81
CA LYS A 425 9.59 -14.63 -16.65
C LYS A 425 9.56 -15.14 -15.21
N LEU A 426 10.72 -15.38 -14.60
CA LEU A 426 10.82 -15.81 -13.21
C LEU A 426 10.15 -14.77 -12.27
N MET A 427 10.49 -13.48 -12.42
CA MET A 427 10.01 -12.40 -11.58
C MET A 427 8.49 -12.18 -11.71
N TYR A 428 7.97 -12.16 -12.93
CA TYR A 428 6.56 -11.81 -13.16
C TYR A 428 5.60 -13.00 -13.08
N LEU A 429 6.07 -14.22 -13.43
CA LEU A 429 5.23 -15.40 -13.50
C LEU A 429 5.42 -16.33 -12.30
N VAL A 430 6.66 -16.72 -11.99
CA VAL A 430 6.94 -17.80 -11.02
C VAL A 430 6.97 -17.28 -9.59
N ILE A 431 7.71 -16.20 -9.32
CA ILE A 431 7.83 -15.69 -7.96
C ILE A 431 6.46 -15.29 -7.38
N PRO A 432 5.55 -14.58 -8.08
CA PRO A 432 4.21 -14.31 -7.57
C PRO A 432 3.41 -15.58 -7.21
N PHE A 433 3.51 -16.63 -8.03
CA PHE A 433 2.91 -17.93 -7.71
C PHE A 433 3.48 -18.53 -6.41
N VAL A 434 4.80 -18.53 -6.26
CA VAL A 434 5.47 -19.06 -5.05
C VAL A 434 5.08 -18.26 -3.81
N LEU A 435 5.02 -16.93 -3.93
CA LEU A 435 4.60 -16.06 -2.84
C LEU A 435 3.15 -16.31 -2.43
N ASP A 436 2.22 -16.43 -3.38
CA ASP A 436 0.82 -16.78 -3.09
C ASP A 436 0.71 -18.18 -2.42
N ALA A 437 1.53 -19.14 -2.83
CA ALA A 437 1.58 -20.47 -2.19
C ALA A 437 2.08 -20.37 -0.73
N ILE A 438 3.12 -19.60 -0.46
CA ILE A 438 3.64 -19.37 0.89
C ILE A 438 2.60 -18.64 1.75
N ILE A 439 1.93 -17.61 1.20
CA ILE A 439 0.86 -16.90 1.90
C ILE A 439 -0.30 -17.86 2.20
N THR A 440 -0.73 -18.66 1.25
CA THR A 440 -1.79 -19.68 1.46
C THR A 440 -1.42 -20.64 2.58
N PHE A 441 -0.18 -21.14 2.59
CA PHE A 441 0.31 -22.00 3.66
C PHE A 441 0.31 -21.26 5.01
N ASN A 442 0.78 -20.01 5.08
CA ASN A 442 0.76 -19.21 6.30
C ASN A 442 -0.67 -18.98 6.81
N LEU A 443 -1.60 -18.61 5.93
CA LEU A 443 -3.01 -18.42 6.28
C LEU A 443 -3.66 -19.74 6.76
N SER A 444 -3.30 -20.87 6.20
CA SER A 444 -3.79 -22.18 6.65
C SER A 444 -3.43 -22.54 8.10
N ARG A 445 -2.42 -21.87 8.65
CA ARG A 445 -1.99 -21.99 10.05
C ARG A 445 -2.60 -20.92 10.96
N MET A 446 -3.24 -19.89 10.39
CA MET A 446 -3.76 -18.72 11.10
C MET A 446 -5.17 -18.96 11.67
N LYS A 447 -5.29 -19.92 12.58
CA LYS A 447 -6.55 -20.33 13.22
C LYS A 447 -6.86 -19.49 14.46
N VAL A 448 -6.76 -18.16 14.37
CA VAL A 448 -6.93 -17.29 15.52
C VAL A 448 -8.37 -17.27 16.04
N GLU A 449 -9.37 -17.32 15.15
CA GLU A 449 -10.79 -17.35 15.53
C GLU A 449 -11.09 -18.62 16.34
N GLU A 450 -10.69 -19.81 15.83
CA GLU A 450 -10.87 -21.09 16.51
C GLU A 450 -10.15 -21.09 17.90
N ALA A 451 -8.97 -20.48 17.98
CA ALA A 451 -8.22 -20.38 19.22
C ALA A 451 -8.94 -19.50 20.25
N ASN A 452 -9.48 -18.35 19.82
CA ASN A 452 -10.24 -17.46 20.69
C ASN A 452 -11.52 -18.13 21.21
N ASP A 453 -12.26 -18.81 20.34
CA ASP A 453 -13.49 -19.52 20.71
C ASP A 453 -13.22 -20.64 21.70
N LYS A 454 -12.12 -21.40 21.54
CA LYS A 454 -11.72 -22.44 22.48
C LYS A 454 -11.41 -21.88 23.87
N ILE A 455 -10.62 -20.79 23.94
CA ILE A 455 -10.28 -20.15 25.23
C ILE A 455 -11.53 -19.60 25.91
N ARG A 456 -12.43 -18.97 25.14
CA ARG A 456 -13.72 -18.46 25.67
C ARG A 456 -14.60 -19.59 26.22
N ALA A 457 -14.62 -20.76 25.57
CA ALA A 457 -15.36 -21.91 26.04
C ALA A 457 -14.77 -22.48 27.34
N GLU A 458 -13.44 -22.51 27.46
CA GLU A 458 -12.74 -22.94 28.68
C GLU A 458 -12.96 -21.97 29.86
N MET A 459 -13.10 -20.66 29.61
CA MET A 459 -13.38 -19.66 30.65
C MET A 459 -14.85 -19.70 31.16
N LYS A 460 -15.77 -20.32 30.41
CA LYS A 460 -17.19 -20.44 30.82
C LYS A 460 -17.47 -21.69 31.66
N ASN A 461 -16.55 -22.63 31.68
CA ASN A 461 -16.60 -23.86 32.49
C ASN A 461 -15.79 -23.70 33.79
#